data_40102f63a6a22d6e0cf690f9ccc7682c
#
_entry.id   40102f63a6a22d6e0cf690f9ccc7682c
#
_cell.length_a   1.000
_cell.length_b   1.000
_cell.length_c   1.000
_cell.angle_alpha   90.00
_cell.angle_beta   90.00
_cell.angle_gamma   90.00
#
_symmetry.space_group_name_H-M   'P 1'
#
loop_
_entity.id
_entity.type
_entity.pdbx_description
1 polymer ?
#
loop_
_entity_poly.entity_id
_entity_poly.type
_entity_poly.pdbx_seq_one_letter_code
_entity_poly.pdbx_strand_id
1 'polypeptide(L)'
;MIVIEDVQLTPKRVPIGGNYLLRVRARDNADVSYADTTLLETAIDMVAQYTPSDYKDFSGAAAAVAAAQALLNAKPTADRQDEVDAAAMAIFDAIAALEWAEGHRNNPIPYRHLMSVTEGLYYSYNGHIYRCLQSASSSMMVPGAAPRYWEAVT
;
A
#
# COMPACT_ATOMS: atom_id res chain seq x y z
N MET A 1 20.79 -2.88 -24.74
CA MET A 1 21.89 -1.87 -24.80
C MET A 1 23.20 -2.63 -24.62
N ILE A 2 24.15 -2.51 -25.53
CA ILE A 2 25.42 -3.20 -25.43
C ILE A 2 26.34 -2.42 -24.48
N VAL A 3 26.89 -3.11 -23.49
CA VAL A 3 27.89 -2.56 -22.56
C VAL A 3 29.25 -3.15 -22.91
N ILE A 4 30.25 -2.28 -23.14
CA ILE A 4 31.63 -2.72 -23.38
C ILE A 4 32.29 -2.89 -22.01
N GLU A 5 32.63 -4.14 -21.65
CA GLU A 5 33.23 -4.48 -20.35
C GLU A 5 34.76 -4.36 -20.38
N ASP A 6 35.38 -4.69 -21.49
CA ASP A 6 36.83 -4.65 -21.61
C ASP A 6 37.28 -4.46 -23.08
N VAL A 7 38.36 -3.71 -23.24
CA VAL A 7 38.99 -3.50 -24.55
C VAL A 7 40.49 -3.78 -24.40
N GLN A 8 40.98 -4.84 -25.06
CA GLN A 8 42.38 -5.23 -25.03
C GLN A 8 43.02 -5.07 -26.39
N LEU A 9 44.13 -4.38 -26.42
CA LEU A 9 45.01 -4.25 -27.60
C LEU A 9 46.25 -5.14 -27.43
N THR A 10 46.48 -6.01 -28.42
CA THR A 10 47.64 -6.92 -28.39
C THR A 10 48.38 -6.90 -29.74
N PRO A 11 49.66 -6.58 -29.81
CA PRO A 11 50.53 -6.13 -28.68
C PRO A 11 50.21 -4.71 -28.25
N LYS A 12 50.60 -4.35 -27.03
CA LYS A 12 50.34 -2.99 -26.45
C LYS A 12 51.06 -1.86 -27.19
N ARG A 13 52.05 -2.16 -28.00
CA ARG A 13 52.75 -1.23 -28.86
C ARG A 13 52.81 -1.85 -30.26
N VAL A 14 52.34 -1.13 -31.28
CA VAL A 14 52.32 -1.57 -32.69
C VAL A 14 53.19 -0.60 -33.48
N PRO A 15 54.21 -1.10 -34.21
CA PRO A 15 55.00 -0.24 -35.11
C PRO A 15 54.10 0.30 -36.21
N ILE A 16 54.51 1.42 -36.79
CA ILE A 16 53.76 2.02 -37.93
C ILE A 16 53.66 0.97 -39.04
N GLY A 17 52.43 0.67 -39.47
CA GLY A 17 52.14 -0.35 -40.48
C GLY A 17 52.08 -1.80 -39.97
N GLY A 18 52.23 -2.01 -38.67
CA GLY A 18 52.07 -3.36 -38.04
C GLY A 18 50.63 -3.76 -37.83
N ASN A 19 50.37 -5.07 -37.80
CA ASN A 19 49.07 -5.63 -37.48
C ASN A 19 48.85 -5.69 -35.99
N TYR A 20 47.60 -5.46 -35.56
CA TYR A 20 47.19 -5.59 -34.17
C TYR A 20 45.85 -6.34 -34.07
N LEU A 21 45.63 -7.00 -32.92
CA LEU A 21 44.38 -7.64 -32.57
C LEU A 21 43.68 -6.75 -31.54
N LEU A 22 42.54 -6.21 -31.88
CA LEU A 22 41.62 -5.57 -30.96
C LEU A 22 40.59 -6.59 -30.45
N ARG A 23 40.65 -6.96 -29.18
CA ARG A 23 39.64 -7.80 -28.56
C ARG A 23 38.72 -6.92 -27.73
N VAL A 24 37.45 -6.89 -28.10
CA VAL A 24 36.41 -6.20 -27.36
C VAL A 24 35.52 -7.26 -26.71
N ARG A 25 35.39 -7.18 -25.39
CA ARG A 25 34.35 -7.92 -24.67
C ARG A 25 33.16 -6.98 -24.52
N ALA A 26 32.06 -7.35 -25.13
CA ALA A 26 30.79 -6.68 -24.98
C ALA A 26 29.78 -7.67 -24.42
N ARG A 27 28.98 -7.24 -23.49
CA ARG A 27 27.82 -7.99 -22.98
C ARG A 27 26.55 -7.26 -23.46
N ASP A 28 25.61 -8.01 -23.99
CA ASP A 28 24.29 -7.46 -24.23
C ASP A 28 23.52 -7.40 -22.92
N ASN A 29 22.97 -6.26 -22.59
CA ASN A 29 22.10 -6.09 -21.42
C ASN A 29 20.75 -6.83 -21.57
N ALA A 30 20.58 -7.58 -22.66
CA ALA A 30 19.40 -8.42 -22.90
C ALA A 30 19.28 -9.60 -21.90
N ASP A 31 20.37 -9.93 -21.19
CA ASP A 31 20.38 -11.02 -20.18
C ASP A 31 20.02 -10.57 -18.76
N VAL A 32 19.59 -9.31 -18.56
CA VAL A 32 19.11 -8.89 -17.25
C VAL A 32 17.72 -9.47 -17.03
N SER A 33 17.62 -10.50 -16.21
CA SER A 33 16.35 -11.02 -15.71
C SER A 33 15.85 -10.10 -14.59
N TYR A 34 14.60 -9.67 -14.69
CA TYR A 34 13.93 -8.84 -13.68
C TYR A 34 13.15 -9.72 -12.70
N ALA A 35 12.92 -9.21 -11.51
CA ALA A 35 12.04 -9.85 -10.53
C ALA A 35 10.60 -9.92 -11.04
N ASP A 36 9.85 -10.92 -10.61
CA ASP A 36 8.40 -10.98 -10.79
C ASP A 36 7.73 -10.02 -9.80
N THR A 37 7.09 -8.98 -10.30
CA THR A 37 6.44 -7.93 -9.51
C THR A 37 4.93 -8.11 -9.38
N THR A 38 4.37 -9.17 -9.96
CA THR A 38 2.92 -9.39 -10.04
C THR A 38 2.23 -9.36 -8.67
N LEU A 39 2.82 -10.04 -7.68
CA LEU A 39 2.28 -10.08 -6.32
C LEU A 39 2.33 -8.69 -5.67
N LEU A 40 3.43 -7.95 -5.85
CA LEU A 40 3.61 -6.62 -5.29
C LEU A 40 2.64 -5.61 -5.90
N GLU A 41 2.46 -5.64 -7.21
CA GLU A 41 1.48 -4.80 -7.91
C GLU A 41 0.05 -5.10 -7.44
N THR A 42 -0.29 -6.40 -7.30
CA THR A 42 -1.59 -6.83 -6.75
C THR A 42 -1.82 -6.32 -5.32
N ALA A 43 -0.79 -6.36 -4.48
CA ALA A 43 -0.88 -5.87 -3.10
C ALA A 43 -1.11 -4.35 -3.06
N ILE A 44 -0.45 -3.57 -3.93
CA ILE A 44 -0.66 -2.12 -4.06
C ILE A 44 -2.10 -1.82 -4.49
N ASP A 45 -2.60 -2.52 -5.51
CA ASP A 45 -3.96 -2.33 -6.03
C ASP A 45 -5.03 -2.68 -4.99
N MET A 46 -4.74 -3.66 -4.13
CA MET A 46 -5.63 -4.02 -3.02
C MET A 46 -5.78 -2.86 -2.03
N VAL A 47 -4.69 -2.16 -1.67
CA VAL A 47 -4.75 -1.01 -0.75
C VAL A 47 -5.60 0.12 -1.32
N ALA A 48 -5.62 0.31 -2.62
CA ALA A 48 -6.43 1.35 -3.27
C ALA A 48 -7.95 1.18 -3.09
N GLN A 49 -8.40 0.00 -2.66
CA GLN A 49 -9.81 -0.28 -2.37
C GLN A 49 -10.22 0.15 -0.96
N TYR A 50 -9.28 0.50 -0.10
CA TYR A 50 -9.54 0.94 1.27
C TYR A 50 -9.68 2.46 1.34
N THR A 51 -10.66 2.93 2.12
CA THR A 51 -10.86 4.35 2.39
C THR A 51 -10.11 4.73 3.67
N PRO A 52 -9.03 5.53 3.61
CA PRO A 52 -8.20 5.81 4.79
C PRO A 52 -8.96 6.35 6.00
N SER A 53 -10.02 7.15 5.78
CA SER A 53 -10.84 7.72 6.86
C SER A 53 -11.67 6.70 7.65
N ASP A 54 -11.80 5.47 7.15
CA ASP A 54 -12.56 4.41 7.81
C ASP A 54 -11.76 3.72 8.92
N TYR A 55 -10.45 4.04 9.02
CA TYR A 55 -9.51 3.40 9.94
C TYR A 55 -8.92 4.40 10.93
N LYS A 56 -8.54 3.92 12.12
CA LYS A 56 -7.91 4.75 13.16
C LYS A 56 -6.57 5.33 12.71
N ASP A 57 -5.78 4.49 12.05
CA ASP A 57 -4.49 4.86 11.48
C ASP A 57 -4.26 4.07 10.18
N PHE A 58 -4.08 4.79 9.09
CA PHE A 58 -3.78 4.23 7.78
C PHE A 58 -2.32 4.46 7.36
N SER A 59 -1.53 5.11 8.21
CA SER A 59 -0.16 5.55 7.87
C SER A 59 0.77 4.38 7.56
N GLY A 60 0.62 3.25 8.28
CA GLY A 60 1.41 2.04 8.04
C GLY A 60 1.19 1.46 6.65
N ALA A 61 -0.08 1.34 6.23
CA ALA A 61 -0.41 0.86 4.88
C ALA A 61 0.08 1.83 3.78
N ALA A 62 -0.09 3.14 4.00
CA ALA A 62 0.41 4.15 3.07
C ALA A 62 1.94 4.12 2.93
N ALA A 63 2.66 3.95 4.04
CA ALA A 63 4.13 3.84 4.03
C ALA A 63 4.61 2.56 3.32
N ALA A 64 3.95 1.43 3.54
CA ALA A 64 4.26 0.17 2.86
C ALA A 64 4.06 0.29 1.34
N VAL A 65 2.97 0.91 0.89
CA VAL A 65 2.72 1.18 -0.53
C VAL A 65 3.78 2.11 -1.12
N ALA A 66 4.16 3.18 -0.41
CA ALA A 66 5.20 4.10 -0.90
C ALA A 66 6.56 3.40 -1.06
N ALA A 67 6.95 2.53 -0.12
CA ALA A 67 8.16 1.72 -0.21
C ALA A 67 8.10 0.74 -1.39
N ALA A 68 6.97 0.07 -1.60
CA ALA A 68 6.73 -0.84 -2.71
C ALA A 68 6.84 -0.15 -4.07
N GLN A 69 6.23 1.03 -4.21
CA GLN A 69 6.33 1.84 -5.43
C GLN A 69 7.77 2.29 -5.73
N ALA A 70 8.53 2.66 -4.68
CA ALA A 70 9.94 3.00 -4.84
C ALA A 70 10.77 1.80 -5.34
N LEU A 71 10.47 0.59 -4.82
CA LEU A 71 11.11 -0.66 -5.27
C LEU A 71 10.77 -0.97 -6.73
N LEU A 72 9.51 -0.86 -7.14
CA LEU A 72 9.07 -1.05 -8.54
C LEU A 72 9.77 -0.07 -9.48
N ASN A 73 9.86 1.20 -9.09
CA ASN A 73 10.55 2.23 -9.88
C ASN A 73 12.04 1.95 -10.07
N ALA A 74 12.67 1.26 -9.12
CA ALA A 74 14.05 0.83 -9.22
C ALA A 74 14.28 -0.35 -10.18
N LYS A 75 13.20 -0.98 -10.70
CA LYS A 75 13.23 -2.13 -11.61
C LYS A 75 14.13 -3.26 -11.07
N PRO A 76 13.73 -3.91 -9.97
CA PRO A 76 14.53 -4.92 -9.30
C PRO A 76 14.86 -6.07 -10.24
N THR A 77 16.10 -6.53 -10.16
CA THR A 77 16.58 -7.70 -10.88
C THR A 77 16.17 -8.99 -10.16
N ALA A 78 16.19 -10.13 -10.84
CA ALA A 78 15.71 -11.42 -10.31
C ALA A 78 16.41 -11.88 -9.02
N ASP A 79 17.65 -11.46 -8.80
CA ASP A 79 18.39 -11.72 -7.55
C ASP A 79 17.81 -10.95 -6.33
N ARG A 80 16.93 -9.97 -6.56
CA ARG A 80 16.20 -9.22 -5.52
C ARG A 80 14.75 -9.68 -5.37
N GLN A 81 14.39 -10.89 -5.83
CA GLN A 81 13.01 -11.40 -5.71
C GLN A 81 12.54 -11.42 -4.26
N ASP A 82 13.40 -11.85 -3.33
CA ASP A 82 13.05 -11.88 -1.90
C ASP A 82 12.64 -10.49 -1.35
N GLU A 83 13.26 -9.41 -1.85
CA GLU A 83 12.88 -8.05 -1.45
C GLU A 83 11.51 -7.67 -2.00
N VAL A 84 11.20 -8.08 -3.23
CA VAL A 84 9.89 -7.83 -3.88
C VAL A 84 8.79 -8.57 -3.11
N ASP A 85 9.02 -9.84 -2.78
CA ASP A 85 8.07 -10.67 -2.04
C ASP A 85 7.88 -10.13 -0.61
N ALA A 86 8.96 -9.73 0.06
CA ALA A 86 8.88 -9.12 1.39
C ALA A 86 8.11 -7.79 1.39
N ALA A 87 8.26 -6.97 0.35
CA ALA A 87 7.50 -5.74 0.20
C ALA A 87 5.99 -5.99 0.01
N ALA A 88 5.61 -7.02 -0.75
CA ALA A 88 4.22 -7.44 -0.90
C ALA A 88 3.64 -7.92 0.44
N MET A 89 4.38 -8.76 1.17
CA MET A 89 3.97 -9.23 2.49
C MET A 89 3.81 -8.09 3.50
N ALA A 90 4.71 -7.09 3.48
CA ALA A 90 4.61 -5.92 4.35
C ALA A 90 3.31 -5.13 4.12
N ILE A 91 2.82 -5.06 2.88
CA ILE A 91 1.52 -4.45 2.56
C ILE A 91 0.38 -5.30 3.15
N PHE A 92 0.39 -6.62 2.99
CA PHE A 92 -0.65 -7.50 3.54
C PHE A 92 -0.69 -7.43 5.06
N ASP A 93 0.47 -7.42 5.72
CA ASP A 93 0.57 -7.27 7.17
C ASP A 93 0.02 -5.92 7.64
N ALA A 94 0.33 -4.84 6.91
CA ALA A 94 -0.19 -3.52 7.21
C ALA A 94 -1.72 -3.44 7.05
N ILE A 95 -2.29 -4.09 6.02
CA ILE A 95 -3.75 -4.20 5.85
C ILE A 95 -4.37 -5.01 6.99
N ALA A 96 -3.76 -6.14 7.38
CA ALA A 96 -4.26 -6.99 8.46
C ALA A 96 -4.25 -6.30 9.83
N ALA A 97 -3.36 -5.31 10.01
CA ALA A 97 -3.25 -4.52 11.22
C ALA A 97 -4.24 -3.34 11.28
N LEU A 98 -5.01 -3.07 10.23
CA LEU A 98 -5.95 -1.95 10.20
C LEU A 98 -7.09 -2.16 11.20
N GLU A 99 -7.31 -1.15 12.04
CA GLU A 99 -8.45 -1.09 12.98
C GLU A 99 -9.45 -0.03 12.53
N TRP A 100 -10.73 -0.37 12.56
CA TRP A 100 -11.80 0.56 12.21
C TRP A 100 -11.80 1.80 13.10
N ALA A 101 -12.00 2.97 12.52
CA ALA A 101 -12.18 4.22 13.25
C ALA A 101 -13.39 4.12 14.21
N GLU A 102 -13.32 4.83 15.34
CA GLU A 102 -14.45 4.93 16.26
C GLU A 102 -15.62 5.62 15.59
N GLY A 103 -16.81 5.05 15.71
CA GLY A 103 -18.00 5.55 15.01
C GLY A 103 -18.15 5.04 13.57
N HIS A 104 -17.28 4.18 13.09
CA HIS A 104 -17.51 3.40 11.89
C HIS A 104 -18.56 2.30 12.12
N ARG A 105 -19.28 1.85 11.07
CA ARG A 105 -20.30 0.78 11.18
C ARG A 105 -19.77 -0.48 11.88
N ASN A 106 -18.51 -0.84 11.62
CA ASN A 106 -17.86 -2.02 12.18
C ASN A 106 -17.20 -1.77 13.56
N ASN A 107 -17.18 -0.50 14.02
CA ASN A 107 -16.71 -0.10 15.34
C ASN A 107 -17.60 1.02 15.90
N PRO A 108 -18.91 0.74 16.14
CA PRO A 108 -19.87 1.75 16.57
C PRO A 108 -19.60 2.21 18.01
N ILE A 109 -19.84 3.50 18.27
CA ILE A 109 -19.73 4.09 19.61
C ILE A 109 -20.87 3.57 20.48
N PRO A 110 -20.61 3.04 21.69
CA PRO A 110 -21.68 2.67 22.62
C PRO A 110 -22.49 3.90 23.02
N TYR A 111 -23.78 3.94 22.67
CA TYR A 111 -24.64 5.05 23.02
C TYR A 111 -24.93 5.10 24.52
N ARG A 112 -24.80 6.30 25.08
CA ARG A 112 -25.19 6.62 26.46
C ARG A 112 -26.15 7.81 26.43
N HIS A 113 -27.17 7.76 27.28
CA HIS A 113 -28.12 8.86 27.38
C HIS A 113 -27.41 10.19 27.73
N LEU A 114 -27.82 11.27 27.07
CA LEU A 114 -27.24 12.62 27.23
C LEU A 114 -25.80 12.80 26.70
N MET A 115 -25.22 11.80 26.03
CA MET A 115 -23.93 12.01 25.38
C MET A 115 -24.04 12.92 24.15
N SER A 116 -22.92 13.53 23.76
CA SER A 116 -22.81 14.19 22.46
C SER A 116 -22.83 13.15 21.36
N VAL A 117 -23.59 13.42 20.30
CA VAL A 117 -23.66 12.57 19.11
C VAL A 117 -23.34 13.39 17.87
N THR A 118 -22.67 12.75 16.91
CA THR A 118 -22.23 13.39 15.67
C THR A 118 -22.92 12.75 14.48
N GLU A 119 -23.45 13.57 13.60
CA GLU A 119 -24.08 13.15 12.35
C GLU A 119 -23.10 12.30 11.51
N GLY A 120 -23.63 11.25 10.90
CA GLY A 120 -22.86 10.33 10.04
C GLY A 120 -22.19 9.20 10.80
N LEU A 121 -21.90 9.34 12.10
CA LEU A 121 -21.29 8.29 12.91
C LEU A 121 -22.30 7.22 13.33
N TYR A 122 -21.78 6.02 13.58
CA TYR A 122 -22.56 4.87 14.01
C TYR A 122 -22.48 4.67 15.52
N TYR A 123 -23.61 4.31 16.12
CA TYR A 123 -23.76 4.08 17.55
C TYR A 123 -24.40 2.73 17.80
N SER A 124 -23.95 2.02 18.84
CA SER A 124 -24.60 0.78 19.28
C SER A 124 -25.50 1.04 20.46
N TYR A 125 -26.72 0.48 20.42
CA TYR A 125 -27.69 0.56 21.51
C TYR A 125 -28.60 -0.67 21.54
N ASN A 126 -28.72 -1.33 22.68
CA ASN A 126 -29.53 -2.54 22.89
C ASN A 126 -29.25 -3.64 21.84
N GLY A 127 -27.98 -3.84 21.46
CA GLY A 127 -27.59 -4.89 20.49
C GLY A 127 -27.82 -4.54 19.03
N HIS A 128 -28.28 -3.33 18.74
CA HIS A 128 -28.49 -2.84 17.37
C HIS A 128 -27.51 -1.68 17.05
N ILE A 129 -27.27 -1.48 15.75
CA ILE A 129 -26.44 -0.39 15.26
C ILE A 129 -27.35 0.67 14.60
N TYR A 130 -27.06 1.92 14.89
CA TYR A 130 -27.80 3.07 14.37
C TYR A 130 -26.82 4.09 13.80
N ARG A 131 -27.17 4.67 12.67
CA ARG A 131 -26.48 5.84 12.12
C ARG A 131 -27.13 7.11 12.67
N CYS A 132 -26.33 8.03 13.17
CA CYS A 132 -26.80 9.34 13.60
C CYS A 132 -27.12 10.22 12.38
N LEU A 133 -28.32 10.74 12.30
CA LEU A 133 -28.80 11.62 11.20
C LEU A 133 -28.69 13.10 11.54
N GLN A 134 -28.46 13.44 12.81
CA GLN A 134 -28.35 14.83 13.25
C GLN A 134 -27.49 14.93 14.52
N SER A 135 -26.48 15.80 14.49
CA SER A 135 -25.61 16.07 15.64
C SER A 135 -26.34 16.73 16.79
N ALA A 136 -25.98 16.35 18.03
CA ALA A 136 -26.47 16.99 19.25
C ALA A 136 -25.39 16.97 20.35
N SER A 137 -25.25 18.06 21.10
CA SER A 137 -24.29 18.16 22.20
C SER A 137 -24.73 17.38 23.46
N SER A 138 -26.04 17.10 23.58
CA SER A 138 -26.62 16.29 24.66
C SER A 138 -27.87 15.60 24.11
N SER A 139 -27.73 14.37 23.63
CA SER A 139 -28.83 13.66 22.99
C SER A 139 -29.77 13.04 24.03
N MET A 140 -31.00 13.54 24.05
CA MET A 140 -32.11 12.88 24.75
C MET A 140 -32.88 11.92 23.84
N MET A 141 -32.54 11.91 22.55
CA MET A 141 -33.22 11.08 21.52
C MET A 141 -32.56 9.71 21.45
N VAL A 142 -33.17 8.75 22.12
CA VAL A 142 -32.66 7.38 22.21
C VAL A 142 -32.70 6.69 20.84
N PRO A 143 -31.63 5.99 20.42
CA PRO A 143 -31.66 5.18 19.21
C PRO A 143 -32.82 4.18 19.22
N GLY A 144 -33.49 4.05 18.05
CA GLY A 144 -34.66 3.21 17.90
C GLY A 144 -36.00 3.83 18.31
N ALA A 145 -36.01 4.88 19.17
CA ALA A 145 -37.23 5.58 19.59
C ALA A 145 -37.47 6.86 18.79
N ALA A 146 -36.47 7.38 18.07
CA ALA A 146 -36.55 8.66 17.38
C ALA A 146 -36.04 8.55 15.93
N PRO A 147 -36.84 8.04 15.00
CA PRO A 147 -36.42 7.73 13.62
C PRO A 147 -36.00 8.99 12.81
N ARG A 148 -36.35 10.19 13.26
CA ARG A 148 -35.88 11.44 12.66
C ARG A 148 -34.39 11.69 12.91
N TYR A 149 -33.85 11.14 14.00
CA TYR A 149 -32.46 11.34 14.43
C TYR A 149 -31.59 10.10 14.21
N TRP A 150 -32.22 8.95 14.02
CA TRP A 150 -31.53 7.67 13.98
C TRP A 150 -32.06 6.79 12.85
N GLU A 151 -31.15 6.29 12.05
CA GLU A 151 -31.40 5.27 11.03
C GLU A 151 -30.92 3.92 11.57
N ALA A 152 -31.80 2.94 11.63
CA ALA A 152 -31.41 1.58 11.99
C ALA A 152 -30.60 0.95 10.86
N VAL A 153 -29.49 0.33 11.22
CA VAL A 153 -28.60 -0.38 10.27
C VAL A 153 -28.88 -1.88 10.39
N THR A 154 -29.37 -2.45 9.32
CA THR A 154 -29.61 -3.90 9.19
C THR A 154 -28.35 -4.65 8.75
#